data_ec05ac442a74ab05adf5b67c384ab24f
#
_entry.id   ec05ac442a74ab05adf5b67c384ab24f
#
_cell.length_a   1.000
_cell.length_b   1.000
_cell.length_c   1.000
_cell.angle_alpha   90.00
_cell.angle_beta   90.00
_cell.angle_gamma   90.00
#
_symmetry.space_group_name_H-M   'P 1'
#
loop_
_entity.id
_entity.type
_entity.pdbx_description
1 polymer ?
#
loop_
_entity_poly.entity_id
_entity_poly.type
_entity_poly.pdbx_seq_one_letter_code
_entity_poly.pdbx_strand_id
1 'polypeptide(L)'
;MKKLIKIAACLLALVILAGNAVSCSKAPDLDSVKDEFVALIEASVEVNNIFFGEGLPTYLRVEGDGNLIYIAESNTYYAFITDGERSILKYKIGDDEWKYAEKTPEAGKGESIYTDSEGNFYYPIEYDESQYEYVYGEGADEHYDYVRVDCGYQSIDEIQELAESVYTQGYLKGDNYKEGDLGYGGVYAAMFDGFTMGTEIIYARYRIDDSIDGFYLLKSNEFAPYFSDHKTYDYSTMKIVRPSSEDLVNIEIVANGRYIDYENFEVKTGEHTVTLTFVFENGEWRLDTPTY
;
A
#
# COMPACT_ATOMS: atom_id res chain seq x y z
N MET A 1 49.08 -24.53 41.53
CA MET A 1 48.70 -23.47 40.60
C MET A 1 48.80 -23.86 39.10
N LYS A 2 49.88 -24.38 38.56
CA LYS A 2 50.01 -24.75 37.14
C LYS A 2 49.02 -25.79 36.61
N LYS A 3 48.54 -26.74 37.44
CA LYS A 3 47.54 -27.77 37.06
C LYS A 3 46.11 -27.20 36.98
N LEU A 4 45.75 -26.26 37.85
CA LEU A 4 44.43 -25.62 37.86
C LEU A 4 44.25 -24.69 36.64
N ILE A 5 45.31 -23.99 36.19
CA ILE A 5 45.29 -23.13 35.02
C ILE A 5 45.09 -23.94 33.73
N LYS A 6 45.65 -25.16 33.64
CA LYS A 6 45.44 -26.05 32.48
C LYS A 6 44.06 -26.62 32.39
N ILE A 7 43.39 -26.91 33.52
CA ILE A 7 42.01 -27.41 33.59
C ILE A 7 41.06 -26.27 33.22
N ALA A 8 41.28 -25.06 33.72
CA ALA A 8 40.49 -23.87 33.34
C ALA A 8 40.62 -23.52 31.86
N ALA A 9 41.79 -23.63 31.28
CA ALA A 9 42.02 -23.36 29.85
C ALA A 9 41.35 -24.44 28.96
N CYS A 10 41.33 -25.74 29.36
CA CYS A 10 40.62 -26.81 28.65
C CYS A 10 39.11 -26.65 28.75
N LEU A 11 38.58 -26.25 29.92
CA LEU A 11 37.14 -25.97 30.08
C LEU A 11 36.71 -24.75 29.28
N LEU A 12 37.50 -23.69 29.21
CA LEU A 12 37.20 -22.53 28.39
C LEU A 12 37.27 -22.85 26.88
N ALA A 13 38.18 -23.69 26.44
CA ALA A 13 38.24 -24.15 25.05
C ALA A 13 37.07 -25.07 24.68
N LEU A 14 36.57 -25.89 25.62
CA LEU A 14 35.37 -26.69 25.41
C LEU A 14 34.10 -25.84 25.35
N VAL A 15 33.99 -24.80 26.14
CA VAL A 15 32.87 -23.85 26.08
C VAL A 15 32.87 -23.03 24.78
N ILE A 16 34.05 -22.63 24.29
CA ILE A 16 34.19 -21.95 23.00
C ILE A 16 33.90 -22.90 21.83
N LEU A 17 34.25 -24.18 21.93
CA LEU A 17 33.92 -25.21 20.93
C LEU A 17 32.43 -25.59 20.95
N ALA A 18 31.78 -25.55 22.11
CA ALA A 18 30.35 -25.79 22.23
C ALA A 18 29.50 -24.57 21.81
N GLY A 19 30.06 -23.36 21.94
CA GLY A 19 29.40 -22.13 21.47
C GLY A 19 29.52 -21.88 19.97
N ASN A 20 30.39 -22.60 19.26
CA ASN A 20 30.56 -22.54 17.81
C ASN A 20 30.03 -23.80 17.07
N ALA A 21 29.25 -24.65 17.74
CA ALA A 21 28.32 -25.47 17.02
C ALA A 21 27.18 -24.55 16.51
N VAL A 22 27.51 -23.70 15.53
CA VAL A 22 26.50 -23.23 14.58
C VAL A 22 25.95 -24.53 14.01
N SER A 23 24.81 -24.98 14.53
CA SER A 23 24.00 -26.01 13.91
C SER A 23 23.83 -25.50 12.47
N CYS A 24 24.47 -26.19 11.52
CA CYS A 24 24.06 -26.07 10.12
C CYS A 24 22.70 -26.77 10.08
N SER A 25 21.67 -26.07 10.58
CA SER A 25 20.31 -26.51 10.46
C SER A 25 20.01 -26.57 8.97
N LYS A 26 19.58 -27.75 8.54
CA LYS A 26 19.29 -28.01 7.14
C LYS A 26 18.03 -27.23 6.78
N ALA A 27 18.04 -26.49 5.67
CA ALA A 27 16.82 -25.90 5.13
C ALA A 27 15.69 -26.95 5.04
N PRO A 28 14.43 -26.56 5.27
CA PRO A 28 13.30 -27.45 5.14
C PRO A 28 13.21 -28.05 3.72
N ASP A 29 12.48 -29.14 3.57
CA ASP A 29 12.15 -29.67 2.26
C ASP A 29 11.13 -28.72 1.61
N LEU A 30 11.34 -28.38 0.34
CA LEU A 30 10.43 -27.45 -0.39
C LEU A 30 8.99 -27.94 -0.35
N ASP A 31 8.75 -29.24 -0.54
CA ASP A 31 7.40 -29.81 -0.53
C ASP A 31 6.67 -29.62 0.81
N SER A 32 7.42 -29.46 1.91
CA SER A 32 6.85 -29.26 3.25
C SER A 32 6.42 -27.81 3.53
N VAL A 33 6.94 -26.84 2.79
CA VAL A 33 6.70 -25.40 3.03
C VAL A 33 6.11 -24.67 1.81
N LYS A 34 6.04 -25.35 0.66
CA LYS A 34 5.66 -24.75 -0.61
C LYS A 34 4.28 -24.09 -0.57
N ASP A 35 3.29 -24.78 -0.03
CA ASP A 35 1.91 -24.26 0.00
C ASP A 35 1.82 -23.00 0.87
N GLU A 36 2.56 -22.95 1.98
CA GLU A 36 2.63 -21.77 2.85
C GLU A 36 3.33 -20.59 2.15
N PHE A 37 4.44 -20.84 1.46
CA PHE A 37 5.14 -19.81 0.70
C PHE A 37 4.30 -19.26 -0.46
N VAL A 38 3.57 -20.11 -1.17
CA VAL A 38 2.63 -19.68 -2.21
C VAL A 38 1.54 -18.80 -1.60
N ALA A 39 0.96 -19.21 -0.48
CA ALA A 39 -0.08 -18.43 0.21
C ALA A 39 0.43 -17.05 0.65
N LEU A 40 1.68 -16.95 1.14
CA LEU A 40 2.29 -15.67 1.50
C LEU A 40 2.53 -14.77 0.28
N ILE A 41 3.00 -15.32 -0.85
CA ILE A 41 3.16 -14.56 -2.09
C ILE A 41 1.80 -14.03 -2.57
N GLU A 42 0.76 -14.85 -2.54
CA GLU A 42 -0.59 -14.43 -2.95
C GLU A 42 -1.18 -13.38 -2.00
N ALA A 43 -1.02 -13.55 -0.69
CA ALA A 43 -1.47 -12.58 0.31
C ALA A 43 -0.71 -11.26 0.22
N SER A 44 0.55 -11.25 -0.23
CA SER A 44 1.33 -10.05 -0.41
C SER A 44 0.77 -9.09 -1.46
N VAL A 45 -0.05 -9.57 -2.39
CA VAL A 45 -0.66 -8.73 -3.44
C VAL A 45 -1.52 -7.63 -2.85
N GLU A 46 -2.34 -7.96 -1.84
CA GLU A 46 -3.19 -6.96 -1.16
C GLU A 46 -2.34 -5.94 -0.39
N VAL A 47 -1.36 -6.40 0.41
CA VAL A 47 -0.44 -5.50 1.13
C VAL A 47 0.29 -4.58 0.17
N ASN A 48 0.83 -5.13 -0.92
CA ASN A 48 1.58 -4.36 -1.91
C ASN A 48 0.68 -3.32 -2.60
N ASN A 49 -0.57 -3.68 -2.92
CA ASN A 49 -1.50 -2.72 -3.49
C ASN A 49 -1.80 -1.57 -2.52
N ILE A 50 -2.04 -1.87 -1.25
CA ILE A 50 -2.26 -0.86 -0.21
C ILE A 50 -1.03 0.04 -0.07
N PHE A 51 0.18 -0.51 0.00
CA PHE A 51 1.39 0.25 0.28
C PHE A 51 1.98 0.94 -0.95
N PHE A 52 2.03 0.27 -2.08
CA PHE A 52 2.82 0.70 -3.24
C PHE A 52 2.02 0.82 -4.53
N GLY A 53 0.80 0.25 -4.58
CA GLY A 53 -0.12 0.36 -5.71
C GLY A 53 -1.07 1.54 -5.56
N GLU A 54 -2.30 1.41 -6.06
CA GLU A 54 -3.34 2.44 -5.98
C GLU A 54 -3.74 2.77 -4.52
N GLY A 55 -3.55 1.82 -3.59
CA GLY A 55 -3.91 1.97 -2.19
C GLY A 55 -5.40 1.82 -1.93
N LEU A 56 -5.80 2.19 -0.73
CA LEU A 56 -7.20 2.15 -0.33
C LEU A 56 -8.02 3.18 -1.12
N PRO A 57 -9.27 2.87 -1.50
CA PRO A 57 -10.14 3.81 -2.18
C PRO A 57 -10.48 4.99 -1.25
N THR A 58 -10.54 6.17 -1.82
CA THR A 58 -10.86 7.40 -1.09
C THR A 58 -12.16 8.00 -1.57
N TYR A 59 -12.76 8.83 -0.72
CA TYR A 59 -13.81 9.72 -1.17
C TYR A 59 -13.24 10.80 -2.08
N LEU A 60 -14.04 11.24 -3.04
CA LEU A 60 -13.65 12.38 -3.87
C LEU A 60 -13.71 13.67 -3.05
N ARG A 61 -12.68 14.48 -3.22
CA ARG A 61 -12.70 15.83 -2.69
C ARG A 61 -13.60 16.69 -3.57
N VAL A 62 -14.71 17.15 -3.01
CA VAL A 62 -15.52 18.21 -3.65
C VAL A 62 -14.92 19.55 -3.22
N GLU A 63 -14.38 20.29 -4.15
CA GLU A 63 -13.91 21.64 -3.86
C GLU A 63 -15.08 22.50 -3.38
N GLY A 64 -14.89 23.09 -2.26
CA GLY A 64 -15.62 24.01 -1.41
C GLY A 64 -16.98 24.57 -1.84
N ASP A 65 -17.69 25.13 -0.88
CA ASP A 65 -18.96 25.87 -1.02
C ASP A 65 -18.95 27.00 -2.09
N GLY A 66 -17.77 27.29 -2.68
CA GLY A 66 -17.62 28.29 -3.74
C GLY A 66 -18.15 27.87 -5.11
N ASN A 67 -18.43 26.58 -5.33
CA ASN A 67 -18.84 26.05 -6.63
C ASN A 67 -20.34 25.72 -6.74
N LEU A 68 -21.14 26.00 -5.71
CA LEU A 68 -22.58 25.86 -5.80
C LEU A 68 -23.17 27.06 -6.55
N ILE A 69 -23.69 26.81 -7.76
CA ILE A 69 -24.37 27.81 -8.58
C ILE A 69 -25.86 27.62 -8.41
N TYR A 70 -26.58 28.68 -8.04
CA TYR A 70 -28.02 28.69 -7.99
C TYR A 70 -28.59 29.59 -9.11
N ILE A 71 -29.44 29.01 -9.95
CA ILE A 71 -30.17 29.75 -11.01
C ILE A 71 -31.61 29.92 -10.57
N ALA A 72 -31.98 31.16 -10.21
CA ALA A 72 -33.28 31.45 -9.63
C ALA A 72 -34.42 31.25 -10.61
N GLU A 73 -34.24 31.53 -11.92
CA GLU A 73 -35.28 31.40 -12.94
C GLU A 73 -35.77 29.94 -13.08
N SER A 74 -34.87 28.96 -12.92
CA SER A 74 -35.18 27.53 -13.01
C SER A 74 -35.26 26.85 -11.66
N ASN A 75 -35.00 27.58 -10.57
CA ASN A 75 -34.85 27.02 -9.22
C ASN A 75 -33.89 25.83 -9.17
N THR A 76 -32.78 25.94 -9.90
CA THR A 76 -31.83 24.83 -10.08
C THR A 76 -30.52 25.14 -9.38
N TYR A 77 -30.03 24.14 -8.66
CA TYR A 77 -28.70 24.14 -8.04
C TYR A 77 -27.77 23.28 -8.85
N TYR A 78 -26.54 23.76 -9.04
CA TYR A 78 -25.45 23.06 -9.73
C TYR A 78 -24.21 23.04 -8.86
N ALA A 79 -23.51 21.93 -8.83
CA ALA A 79 -22.19 21.80 -8.22
C ALA A 79 -21.29 20.96 -9.14
N PHE A 80 -20.01 21.32 -9.21
CA PHE A 80 -19.04 20.60 -10.02
C PHE A 80 -18.24 19.64 -9.16
N ILE A 81 -18.03 18.43 -9.66
CA ILE A 81 -17.26 17.37 -9.02
C ILE A 81 -16.18 16.93 -10.00
N THR A 82 -14.94 16.79 -9.52
CA THR A 82 -13.85 16.21 -10.31
C THR A 82 -13.66 14.74 -9.87
N ASP A 83 -13.79 13.81 -10.81
CA ASP A 83 -13.58 12.37 -10.61
C ASP A 83 -12.46 11.91 -11.53
N GLY A 84 -11.22 11.88 -11.02
CA GLY A 84 -10.04 11.66 -11.85
C GLY A 84 -9.94 12.71 -12.96
N GLU A 85 -9.96 12.27 -14.22
CA GLU A 85 -10.00 13.17 -15.39
C GLU A 85 -11.42 13.58 -15.79
N ARG A 86 -12.44 13.07 -15.08
CA ARG A 86 -13.86 13.31 -15.39
C ARG A 86 -14.35 14.58 -14.68
N SER A 87 -15.07 15.41 -15.39
CA SER A 87 -15.81 16.55 -14.82
C SER A 87 -17.28 16.19 -14.73
N ILE A 88 -17.78 16.05 -13.52
CA ILE A 88 -19.16 15.67 -13.24
C ILE A 88 -19.92 16.88 -12.70
N LEU A 89 -21.11 17.11 -13.22
CA LEU A 89 -22.04 18.09 -12.75
C LEU A 89 -23.10 17.42 -11.88
N LYS A 90 -23.16 17.80 -10.61
CA LYS A 90 -24.25 17.46 -9.69
C LYS A 90 -25.29 18.57 -9.80
N TYR A 91 -26.57 18.21 -9.99
CA TYR A 91 -27.64 19.22 -10.10
C TYR A 91 -28.95 18.74 -9.47
N LYS A 92 -29.74 19.67 -8.99
CA LYS A 92 -31.11 19.41 -8.53
C LYS A 92 -32.02 20.60 -8.83
N ILE A 93 -33.33 20.36 -8.98
CA ILE A 93 -34.35 21.37 -9.18
C ILE A 93 -35.15 21.46 -7.88
N GLY A 94 -35.10 22.63 -7.23
CA GLY A 94 -35.79 22.84 -5.95
C GLY A 94 -35.35 21.87 -4.89
N ASP A 95 -36.32 21.13 -4.33
CA ASP A 95 -36.08 20.13 -3.28
C ASP A 95 -35.97 18.68 -3.82
N ASP A 96 -35.84 18.51 -5.15
CA ASP A 96 -35.66 17.20 -5.77
C ASP A 96 -34.35 16.56 -5.31
N GLU A 97 -34.24 15.25 -5.54
CA GLU A 97 -32.97 14.52 -5.34
C GLU A 97 -31.90 15.00 -6.30
N TRP A 98 -30.64 14.92 -5.87
CA TRP A 98 -29.51 15.23 -6.71
C TRP A 98 -29.40 14.26 -7.88
N LYS A 99 -29.12 14.80 -9.06
CA LYS A 99 -28.84 14.09 -10.32
C LYS A 99 -27.49 14.48 -10.83
N TYR A 100 -26.97 13.71 -11.79
CA TYR A 100 -25.62 13.86 -12.27
C TYR A 100 -25.57 13.94 -13.79
N ALA A 101 -24.57 14.66 -14.28
CA ALA A 101 -24.25 14.76 -15.70
C ALA A 101 -22.72 14.81 -15.86
N GLU A 102 -22.21 14.28 -16.95
CA GLU A 102 -20.77 14.26 -17.24
C GLU A 102 -20.46 15.11 -18.45
N LYS A 103 -19.33 15.86 -18.35
CA LYS A 103 -18.75 16.61 -19.48
C LYS A 103 -18.29 15.61 -20.55
N THR A 104 -18.77 15.75 -21.74
CA THR A 104 -18.29 14.98 -22.88
C THR A 104 -17.92 15.90 -24.03
N PRO A 105 -16.81 15.66 -24.72
CA PRO A 105 -16.42 16.44 -25.89
C PRO A 105 -17.25 16.15 -27.13
N GLU A 106 -18.05 15.08 -27.14
CA GLU A 106 -18.88 14.70 -28.28
C GLU A 106 -20.26 15.33 -28.21
N ALA A 107 -20.49 16.33 -29.01
CA ALA A 107 -21.85 16.83 -29.26
C ALA A 107 -22.71 15.71 -29.92
N GLY A 108 -23.86 15.36 -29.32
CA GLY A 108 -24.85 14.51 -29.98
C GLY A 108 -25.38 13.30 -29.23
N LYS A 109 -25.10 13.14 -27.95
CA LYS A 109 -25.63 12.03 -27.12
C LYS A 109 -26.92 12.36 -26.35
N GLY A 110 -27.82 13.16 -26.91
CA GLY A 110 -29.04 13.60 -26.25
C GLY A 110 -29.10 15.10 -26.03
N GLU A 111 -30.04 15.57 -25.21
CA GLU A 111 -30.10 16.96 -24.81
C GLU A 111 -29.14 17.19 -23.63
N SER A 112 -28.24 18.16 -23.77
CA SER A 112 -27.40 18.60 -22.65
C SER A 112 -28.25 19.32 -21.61
N ILE A 113 -27.99 19.07 -20.34
CA ILE A 113 -28.68 19.74 -19.24
C ILE A 113 -28.02 21.04 -18.82
N TYR A 114 -26.74 21.21 -19.18
CA TYR A 114 -25.93 22.38 -18.84
C TYR A 114 -24.85 22.60 -19.89
N THR A 115 -24.55 23.87 -20.14
CA THR A 115 -23.40 24.30 -20.94
C THR A 115 -22.61 25.31 -20.10
N ASP A 116 -21.32 25.07 -19.87
CA ASP A 116 -20.47 25.98 -19.12
C ASP A 116 -20.05 27.21 -19.95
N SER A 117 -19.38 28.15 -19.31
CA SER A 117 -18.87 29.38 -19.96
C SER A 117 -17.81 29.13 -21.03
N GLU A 118 -17.20 27.96 -21.05
CA GLU A 118 -16.21 27.52 -22.04
C GLU A 118 -16.88 26.82 -23.24
N GLY A 119 -18.19 26.61 -23.20
CA GLY A 119 -18.97 25.94 -24.24
C GLY A 119 -18.96 24.41 -24.16
N ASN A 120 -18.57 23.83 -23.05
CA ASN A 120 -18.65 22.38 -22.84
C ASN A 120 -20.07 21.97 -22.46
N PHE A 121 -20.47 20.79 -22.92
CA PHE A 121 -21.80 20.25 -22.71
C PHE A 121 -21.77 19.14 -21.65
N TYR A 122 -22.80 19.08 -20.80
CA TYR A 122 -22.98 18.09 -19.76
C TYR A 122 -24.25 17.26 -20.04
N TYR A 123 -24.09 15.94 -20.07
CA TYR A 123 -25.16 15.00 -20.38
C TYR A 123 -25.49 14.15 -19.16
N PRO A 124 -26.80 13.82 -18.94
CA PRO A 124 -27.21 13.00 -17.80
C PRO A 124 -26.50 11.65 -17.77
N ILE A 125 -26.06 11.25 -16.57
CA ILE A 125 -25.49 9.93 -16.28
C ILE A 125 -26.14 9.34 -15.05
N GLU A 126 -26.11 7.99 -14.96
CA GLU A 126 -26.32 7.32 -13.68
C GLU A 126 -25.00 7.36 -12.91
N TYR A 127 -25.03 7.94 -11.72
CA TYR A 127 -23.86 8.12 -10.89
C TYR A 127 -24.20 7.70 -9.47
N ASP A 128 -23.42 6.78 -8.91
CA ASP A 128 -23.66 6.27 -7.58
C ASP A 128 -22.96 7.18 -6.54
N GLU A 129 -23.75 8.08 -5.95
CA GLU A 129 -23.28 9.00 -4.92
C GLU A 129 -22.80 8.29 -3.65
N SER A 130 -23.27 7.07 -3.39
CA SER A 130 -22.84 6.32 -2.20
C SER A 130 -21.36 5.98 -2.20
N GLN A 131 -20.72 6.04 -3.37
CA GLN A 131 -19.27 5.91 -3.52
C GLN A 131 -18.50 7.18 -3.08
N TYR A 132 -19.21 8.28 -2.83
CA TYR A 132 -18.62 9.62 -2.66
C TYR A 132 -19.29 10.36 -1.50
N GLU A 133 -19.24 9.77 -0.31
CA GLU A 133 -19.69 10.49 0.88
C GLU A 133 -18.66 11.60 1.22
N TYR A 134 -19.22 12.79 1.39
CA TYR A 134 -18.46 14.01 1.59
C TYR A 134 -18.25 14.24 3.08
N VAL A 135 -17.01 14.22 3.53
CA VAL A 135 -16.64 14.65 4.88
C VAL A 135 -15.89 15.97 4.77
N TYR A 136 -16.53 17.07 5.15
CA TYR A 136 -15.91 18.38 5.24
C TYR A 136 -15.45 18.66 6.67
N GLY A 137 -14.16 18.97 6.84
CA GLY A 137 -13.66 19.68 8.00
C GLY A 137 -13.08 21.03 7.55
N GLU A 138 -13.41 22.12 8.18
CA GLU A 138 -12.63 23.37 8.04
C GLU A 138 -11.16 23.04 8.37
N GLY A 139 -10.27 23.16 7.37
CA GLY A 139 -8.85 22.87 7.53
C GLY A 139 -8.43 21.46 7.11
N ALA A 140 -9.22 20.73 6.31
CA ALA A 140 -8.78 19.47 5.71
C ALA A 140 -7.44 19.67 4.98
N ASP A 141 -6.46 18.85 5.36
CA ASP A 141 -5.13 18.89 4.76
C ASP A 141 -5.22 18.59 3.27
N GLU A 142 -4.77 19.50 2.42
CA GLU A 142 -4.85 19.39 0.96
C GLU A 142 -4.07 18.20 0.39
N HIS A 143 -3.17 17.62 1.18
CA HIS A 143 -2.31 16.50 0.81
C HIS A 143 -2.92 15.13 1.08
N TYR A 144 -4.13 15.06 1.68
CA TYR A 144 -4.77 13.82 2.09
C TYR A 144 -6.24 13.78 1.74
N ASP A 145 -6.70 12.60 1.34
CA ASP A 145 -8.10 12.28 1.10
C ASP A 145 -8.60 11.23 2.11
N TYR A 146 -9.87 11.33 2.50
CA TYR A 146 -10.49 10.37 3.42
C TYR A 146 -10.65 9.00 2.75
N VAL A 147 -10.17 7.96 3.42
CA VAL A 147 -10.39 6.58 2.99
C VAL A 147 -11.86 6.22 3.19
N ARG A 148 -12.42 5.50 2.21
CA ARG A 148 -13.82 5.10 2.23
C ARG A 148 -14.10 4.10 3.34
N VAL A 149 -15.19 4.29 4.08
CA VAL A 149 -15.59 3.40 5.20
C VAL A 149 -15.97 1.99 4.76
N ASP A 150 -16.26 1.78 3.47
CA ASP A 150 -16.63 0.47 2.90
C ASP A 150 -15.43 -0.32 2.35
N CYS A 151 -14.18 0.18 2.48
CA CYS A 151 -13.00 -0.48 1.95
C CYS A 151 -12.47 -1.66 2.78
N GLY A 152 -13.02 -1.90 3.97
CA GLY A 152 -12.62 -2.98 4.88
C GLY A 152 -11.55 -2.62 5.90
N TYR A 153 -10.90 -1.45 5.78
CA TYR A 153 -9.86 -0.95 6.69
C TYR A 153 -10.22 0.44 7.18
N GLN A 154 -10.23 0.62 8.51
CA GLN A 154 -10.63 1.88 9.15
C GLN A 154 -9.53 2.48 10.03
N SER A 155 -8.45 1.75 10.25
CA SER A 155 -7.35 2.17 11.11
C SER A 155 -5.99 1.76 10.54
N ILE A 156 -4.94 2.43 11.02
CA ILE A 156 -3.56 2.05 10.73
C ILE A 156 -3.26 0.66 11.30
N ASP A 157 -3.79 0.35 12.49
CA ASP A 157 -3.55 -0.94 13.15
C ASP A 157 -4.05 -2.11 12.29
N GLU A 158 -5.23 -1.99 11.66
CA GLU A 158 -5.76 -3.04 10.77
C GLU A 158 -4.87 -3.24 9.53
N ILE A 159 -4.32 -2.16 8.96
CA ILE A 159 -3.38 -2.24 7.84
C ILE A 159 -2.07 -2.88 8.30
N GLN A 160 -1.60 -2.56 9.50
CA GLN A 160 -0.40 -3.16 10.09
C GLN A 160 -0.59 -4.64 10.38
N GLU A 161 -1.71 -5.04 10.97
CA GLU A 161 -2.05 -6.46 11.21
C GLU A 161 -2.03 -7.27 9.92
N LEU A 162 -2.62 -6.74 8.84
CA LEU A 162 -2.54 -7.38 7.52
C LEU A 162 -1.08 -7.52 7.06
N ALA A 163 -0.31 -6.44 7.09
CA ALA A 163 1.07 -6.44 6.62
C ALA A 163 1.96 -7.38 7.44
N GLU A 164 1.81 -7.41 8.77
CA GLU A 164 2.56 -8.27 9.70
C GLU A 164 2.16 -9.75 9.58
N SER A 165 0.99 -10.05 9.03
CA SER A 165 0.62 -11.43 8.69
C SER A 165 1.40 -11.98 7.48
N VAL A 166 1.98 -11.10 6.65
CA VAL A 166 2.66 -11.44 5.40
C VAL A 166 4.17 -11.23 5.47
N TYR A 167 4.59 -10.08 5.98
CA TYR A 167 6.00 -9.63 5.97
C TYR A 167 6.65 -9.68 7.34
N THR A 168 7.99 -9.83 7.35
CA THR A 168 8.77 -9.80 8.58
C THR A 168 8.75 -8.43 9.26
N GLN A 169 8.93 -8.42 10.58
CA GLN A 169 9.09 -7.18 11.34
C GLN A 169 10.30 -6.37 10.86
N GLY A 170 11.40 -7.05 10.48
CA GLY A 170 12.60 -6.41 9.92
C GLY A 170 12.29 -5.65 8.64
N TYR A 171 11.58 -6.26 7.69
CA TYR A 171 11.17 -5.61 6.45
C TYR A 171 10.22 -4.43 6.69
N LEU A 172 9.22 -4.60 7.56
CA LEU A 172 8.20 -3.59 7.81
C LEU A 172 8.72 -2.41 8.65
N LYS A 173 9.37 -2.70 9.78
CA LYS A 173 9.77 -1.69 10.79
C LYS A 173 11.24 -1.32 10.75
N GLY A 174 12.06 -2.11 10.05
CA GLY A 174 13.51 -1.99 10.01
C GLY A 174 14.22 -2.86 11.05
N ASP A 175 15.39 -3.39 10.72
CA ASP A 175 16.15 -4.35 11.55
C ASP A 175 16.52 -3.86 12.95
N ASN A 176 16.58 -2.53 13.17
CA ASN A 176 16.95 -1.94 14.45
C ASN A 176 15.78 -1.38 15.23
N TYR A 177 14.54 -1.54 14.74
CA TYR A 177 13.34 -1.05 15.43
C TYR A 177 13.18 -1.73 16.79
N LYS A 178 12.83 -0.94 17.80
CA LYS A 178 12.44 -1.42 19.13
C LYS A 178 11.08 -0.86 19.47
N GLU A 179 10.27 -1.68 20.12
CA GLU A 179 8.97 -1.24 20.62
C GLU A 179 9.14 0.00 21.52
N GLY A 180 8.40 1.06 21.18
CA GLY A 180 8.49 2.37 21.84
C GLY A 180 9.45 3.37 21.19
N ASP A 181 10.11 3.04 20.08
CA ASP A 181 10.85 4.01 19.28
C ASP A 181 9.89 5.08 18.71
N LEU A 182 10.40 6.31 18.54
CA LEU A 182 9.63 7.47 18.04
C LEU A 182 9.52 7.48 16.51
N GLY A 183 9.37 6.36 15.86
CA GLY A 183 9.22 6.26 14.41
C GLY A 183 9.70 4.93 13.88
N TYR A 184 9.25 4.61 12.70
CA TYR A 184 9.59 3.38 12.02
C TYR A 184 10.84 3.55 11.15
N GLY A 185 11.56 2.45 10.98
CA GLY A 185 12.41 2.24 9.81
C GLY A 185 11.66 1.43 8.76
N GLY A 186 12.39 0.84 7.83
CA GLY A 186 11.79 -0.06 6.83
C GLY A 186 10.65 0.59 6.04
N VAL A 187 9.66 -0.23 5.69
CA VAL A 187 8.51 0.18 4.88
C VAL A 187 7.59 1.13 5.64
N TYR A 188 7.40 0.91 6.93
CA TYR A 188 6.46 1.69 7.75
C TYR A 188 6.86 3.17 7.87
N ALA A 189 8.15 3.51 7.74
CA ALA A 189 8.58 4.90 7.73
C ALA A 189 7.89 5.72 6.63
N ALA A 190 7.82 5.19 5.41
CA ALA A 190 7.13 5.84 4.31
C ALA A 190 5.60 5.72 4.41
N MET A 191 5.11 4.62 5.01
CA MET A 191 3.67 4.36 5.07
C MET A 191 2.96 5.19 6.15
N PHE A 192 3.58 5.39 7.31
CA PHE A 192 2.89 5.94 8.48
C PHE A 192 3.57 7.15 9.14
N ASP A 193 4.89 7.35 8.95
CA ASP A 193 5.59 8.47 9.56
C ASP A 193 5.77 9.65 8.60
N GLY A 194 6.04 9.37 7.33
CA GLY A 194 6.58 10.35 6.42
C GLY A 194 7.99 10.81 6.86
N PHE A 195 8.63 11.66 6.09
CA PHE A 195 9.95 12.19 6.46
C PHE A 195 10.26 13.46 5.68
N THR A 196 11.30 14.18 6.12
CA THR A 196 11.79 15.37 5.42
C THR A 196 13.11 15.05 4.75
N MET A 197 13.22 15.35 3.45
CA MET A 197 14.46 15.21 2.68
C MET A 197 14.93 16.60 2.21
N GLY A 198 15.89 17.17 2.94
CA GLY A 198 16.32 18.55 2.70
C GLY A 198 15.22 19.57 3.05
N THR A 199 14.67 20.24 2.03
CA THR A 199 13.54 21.18 2.16
C THR A 199 12.21 20.56 1.73
N GLU A 200 12.22 19.33 1.25
CA GLU A 200 11.05 18.64 0.72
C GLU A 200 10.42 17.78 1.82
N ILE A 201 9.11 17.87 1.96
CA ILE A 201 8.33 17.04 2.89
C ILE A 201 7.79 15.87 2.09
N ILE A 202 8.10 14.65 2.55
CA ILE A 202 7.54 13.42 2.03
C ILE A 202 6.43 13.00 2.99
N TYR A 203 5.20 13.09 2.54
CA TYR A 203 4.02 12.78 3.34
C TYR A 203 3.90 11.28 3.59
N ALA A 204 3.50 10.89 4.79
CA ALA A 204 3.12 9.51 5.08
C ALA A 204 1.99 9.08 4.14
N ARG A 205 2.01 7.81 3.68
CA ARG A 205 0.94 7.33 2.82
C ARG A 205 -0.41 7.29 3.51
N TYR A 206 -0.43 6.90 4.78
CA TYR A 206 -1.63 6.85 5.62
C TYR A 206 -1.42 7.55 6.95
N ARG A 207 -2.44 8.21 7.43
CA ARG A 207 -2.49 8.78 8.77
C ARG A 207 -3.93 8.77 9.31
N ILE A 208 -4.09 9.05 10.59
CA ILE A 208 -5.41 9.25 11.21
C ILE A 208 -5.69 10.75 11.34
N ASP A 209 -6.90 11.15 11.01
CA ASP A 209 -7.44 12.44 11.40
C ASP A 209 -8.17 12.29 12.74
N ASP A 210 -7.55 12.76 13.81
CA ASP A 210 -8.08 12.76 15.16
C ASP A 210 -8.85 14.05 15.53
N SER A 211 -8.91 15.00 14.60
CA SER A 211 -9.63 16.27 14.78
C SER A 211 -11.14 16.12 14.68
N ILE A 212 -11.62 15.01 14.10
CA ILE A 212 -13.03 14.72 13.90
C ILE A 212 -13.45 13.57 14.83
N ASP A 213 -14.64 13.69 15.43
CA ASP A 213 -15.21 12.63 16.25
C ASP A 213 -15.47 11.38 15.38
N GLY A 214 -14.71 10.29 15.63
CA GLY A 214 -14.82 9.04 14.86
C GLY A 214 -13.52 8.52 14.25
N PHE A 215 -12.42 9.27 14.29
CA PHE A 215 -11.11 8.87 13.76
C PHE A 215 -11.17 8.38 12.30
N TYR A 216 -10.97 9.26 11.37
CA TYR A 216 -10.96 8.91 9.94
C TYR A 216 -9.56 8.56 9.46
N LEU A 217 -9.45 7.45 8.74
CA LEU A 217 -8.24 7.07 8.04
C LEU A 217 -8.07 7.96 6.79
N LEU A 218 -6.88 8.50 6.63
CA LEU A 218 -6.51 9.38 5.52
C LEU A 218 -5.47 8.70 4.64
N LYS A 219 -5.56 8.90 3.32
CA LYS A 219 -4.55 8.49 2.34
C LYS A 219 -3.98 9.72 1.63
N SER A 220 -2.64 9.79 1.54
CA SER A 220 -1.96 10.85 0.80
C SER A 220 -2.29 10.78 -0.70
N ASN A 221 -2.65 11.92 -1.28
CA ASN A 221 -2.84 12.11 -2.72
C ASN A 221 -1.53 12.49 -3.44
N GLU A 222 -0.46 12.74 -2.69
CA GLU A 222 0.89 13.02 -3.21
C GLU A 222 1.69 11.76 -3.55
N PHE A 223 1.23 10.59 -3.10
CA PHE A 223 1.94 9.34 -3.26
C PHE A 223 1.60 8.69 -4.61
N ALA A 224 2.53 8.75 -5.56
CA ALA A 224 2.39 8.08 -6.85
C ALA A 224 2.56 6.55 -6.72
N PRO A 225 1.69 5.73 -7.32
CA PRO A 225 1.86 4.28 -7.34
C PRO A 225 3.20 3.87 -7.98
N TYR A 226 3.90 2.90 -7.36
CA TYR A 226 5.14 2.35 -7.91
C TYR A 226 4.88 1.38 -9.06
N PHE A 227 3.71 0.76 -9.09
CA PHE A 227 3.30 -0.19 -10.12
C PHE A 227 1.79 -0.10 -10.37
N SER A 228 1.38 -0.43 -11.59
CA SER A 228 -0.04 -0.62 -11.97
C SER A 228 -0.44 -2.09 -11.98
N ASP A 229 0.52 -2.99 -12.28
CA ASP A 229 0.27 -4.41 -12.44
C ASP A 229 1.18 -5.22 -11.51
N HIS A 230 0.60 -6.17 -10.78
CA HIS A 230 1.35 -7.11 -9.94
C HIS A 230 2.13 -8.11 -10.79
N LYS A 231 3.29 -8.54 -10.28
CA LYS A 231 4.00 -9.68 -10.86
C LYS A 231 3.19 -10.95 -10.68
N THR A 232 3.22 -11.81 -11.66
CA THR A 232 2.73 -13.18 -11.57
C THR A 232 3.89 -14.16 -11.44
N TYR A 233 3.70 -15.26 -10.74
CA TYR A 233 4.76 -16.21 -10.41
C TYR A 233 4.44 -17.60 -10.95
N ASP A 234 5.43 -18.25 -11.56
CA ASP A 234 5.34 -19.66 -11.93
C ASP A 234 5.82 -20.54 -10.77
N TYR A 235 4.87 -20.94 -9.91
CA TYR A 235 5.14 -21.75 -8.73
C TYR A 235 5.72 -23.15 -9.03
N SER A 236 5.66 -23.61 -10.29
CA SER A 236 6.29 -24.86 -10.70
C SER A 236 7.81 -24.76 -10.79
N THR A 237 8.34 -23.54 -10.88
CA THR A 237 9.77 -23.25 -11.00
C THR A 237 10.46 -23.01 -9.65
N MET A 238 9.71 -23.02 -8.55
CA MET A 238 10.25 -22.80 -7.19
C MET A 238 11.37 -23.77 -6.87
N LYS A 239 12.49 -23.25 -6.38
CA LYS A 239 13.60 -24.05 -5.86
C LYS A 239 14.30 -23.32 -4.72
N ILE A 240 14.68 -24.07 -3.67
CA ILE A 240 15.48 -23.54 -2.58
C ILE A 240 16.90 -23.31 -3.09
N VAL A 241 17.42 -22.11 -2.87
CA VAL A 241 18.81 -21.74 -3.20
C VAL A 241 19.58 -21.32 -1.96
N ARG A 242 20.92 -21.31 -2.05
CA ARG A 242 21.79 -20.92 -0.94
C ARG A 242 22.04 -19.40 -0.93
N PRO A 243 22.25 -18.81 0.26
CA PRO A 243 22.19 -19.44 1.59
C PRO A 243 20.77 -19.73 2.04
N SER A 244 20.52 -20.86 2.70
CA SER A 244 19.26 -21.21 3.34
C SER A 244 19.53 -22.06 4.58
N SER A 245 18.68 -21.91 5.61
CA SER A 245 18.75 -22.61 6.90
C SER A 245 17.35 -23.05 7.33
N GLU A 246 17.21 -23.54 8.56
CA GLU A 246 15.92 -23.90 9.15
C GLU A 246 14.96 -22.72 9.27
N ASP A 247 15.51 -21.53 9.59
CA ASP A 247 14.73 -20.32 9.89
C ASP A 247 14.79 -19.27 8.77
N LEU A 248 15.57 -19.48 7.73
CA LEU A 248 15.70 -18.57 6.59
C LEU A 248 15.81 -19.37 5.30
N VAL A 249 14.87 -19.16 4.40
CA VAL A 249 14.82 -19.86 3.10
C VAL A 249 14.80 -18.86 1.96
N ASN A 250 15.76 -19.00 1.06
CA ASN A 250 15.76 -18.27 -0.21
C ASN A 250 15.19 -19.18 -1.30
N ILE A 251 14.16 -18.67 -1.98
CA ILE A 251 13.49 -19.34 -3.09
C ILE A 251 13.79 -18.59 -4.37
N GLU A 252 14.38 -19.27 -5.34
CA GLU A 252 14.44 -18.79 -6.71
C GLU A 252 13.16 -19.23 -7.44
N ILE A 253 12.52 -18.29 -8.16
CA ILE A 253 11.26 -18.51 -8.86
C ILE A 253 11.20 -17.64 -10.13
N VAL A 254 10.54 -18.13 -11.17
CA VAL A 254 10.26 -17.31 -12.36
C VAL A 254 9.06 -16.42 -12.09
N ALA A 255 9.25 -15.13 -12.32
CA ALA A 255 8.22 -14.11 -12.25
C ALA A 255 8.00 -13.50 -13.65
N ASN A 256 6.79 -13.09 -13.94
CA ASN A 256 6.46 -12.30 -15.11
C ASN A 256 5.88 -10.95 -14.68
N GLY A 257 6.48 -9.88 -15.14
CA GLY A 257 6.11 -8.53 -14.75
C GLY A 257 7.20 -7.52 -15.08
N ARG A 258 7.11 -6.35 -14.49
CA ARG A 258 8.08 -5.28 -14.64
C ARG A 258 9.31 -5.55 -13.78
N TYR A 259 10.51 -5.32 -14.31
CA TYR A 259 11.78 -5.46 -13.59
C TYR A 259 12.84 -4.49 -14.13
N ILE A 260 13.88 -4.26 -13.33
CA ILE A 260 15.05 -3.47 -13.74
C ILE A 260 16.12 -4.43 -14.24
N ASP A 261 16.54 -4.26 -15.47
CA ASP A 261 17.75 -4.89 -16.01
C ASP A 261 18.97 -4.10 -15.53
N TYR A 262 19.66 -4.62 -14.53
CA TYR A 262 20.80 -3.95 -13.92
C TYR A 262 22.05 -3.90 -14.82
N GLU A 263 22.11 -4.67 -15.91
CA GLU A 263 23.21 -4.58 -16.86
C GLU A 263 23.13 -3.29 -17.70
N ASN A 264 21.90 -2.89 -18.04
CA ASN A 264 21.66 -1.72 -18.89
C ASN A 264 20.95 -0.58 -18.14
N PHE A 265 20.54 -0.78 -16.90
CA PHE A 265 19.68 0.13 -16.12
C PHE A 265 18.37 0.49 -16.82
N GLU A 266 17.80 -0.49 -17.54
CA GLU A 266 16.54 -0.35 -18.27
C GLU A 266 15.40 -1.02 -17.52
N VAL A 267 14.21 -0.42 -17.60
CA VAL A 267 12.99 -1.06 -17.12
C VAL A 267 12.45 -1.96 -18.25
N LYS A 268 12.29 -3.23 -17.95
CA LYS A 268 11.76 -4.25 -18.86
C LYS A 268 10.49 -4.89 -18.31
N THR A 269 9.72 -5.50 -19.18
CA THR A 269 8.55 -6.31 -18.82
C THR A 269 8.69 -7.68 -19.48
N GLY A 270 8.45 -8.73 -18.70
CA GLY A 270 8.52 -10.12 -19.18
C GLY A 270 8.94 -11.09 -18.09
N GLU A 271 9.24 -12.31 -18.50
CA GLU A 271 9.72 -13.35 -17.62
C GLU A 271 11.16 -13.07 -17.17
N HIS A 272 11.38 -13.20 -15.88
CA HIS A 272 12.69 -13.08 -15.25
C HIS A 272 12.73 -13.92 -13.96
N THR A 273 13.93 -14.28 -13.53
CA THR A 273 14.11 -15.00 -12.28
C THR A 273 14.31 -14.03 -11.13
N VAL A 274 13.57 -14.26 -10.05
CA VAL A 274 13.71 -13.50 -8.78
C VAL A 274 14.05 -14.43 -7.64
N THR A 275 14.66 -13.88 -6.59
CA THR A 275 14.86 -14.57 -5.32
C THR A 275 13.97 -13.94 -4.27
N LEU A 276 13.11 -14.74 -3.65
CA LEU A 276 12.29 -14.35 -2.51
C LEU A 276 12.87 -14.97 -1.25
N THR A 277 12.96 -14.19 -0.19
CA THR A 277 13.45 -14.62 1.12
C THR A 277 12.27 -14.81 2.06
N PHE A 278 12.21 -15.95 2.72
CA PHE A 278 11.26 -16.28 3.77
C PHE A 278 12.01 -16.47 5.08
N VAL A 279 11.49 -15.90 6.15
CA VAL A 279 12.05 -16.02 7.51
C VAL A 279 10.99 -16.62 8.42
N PHE A 280 11.41 -17.59 9.25
CA PHE A 280 10.57 -18.19 10.26
C PHE A 280 10.70 -17.38 11.56
N GLU A 281 9.67 -16.62 11.88
CA GLU A 281 9.62 -15.81 13.09
C GLU A 281 8.30 -16.01 13.84
N ASN A 282 8.37 -16.03 15.18
CA ASN A 282 7.19 -16.20 16.05
C ASN A 282 6.36 -17.47 15.76
N GLY A 283 6.98 -18.51 15.17
CA GLY A 283 6.32 -19.78 14.88
C GLY A 283 5.65 -19.88 13.50
N GLU A 284 5.84 -18.87 12.64
CA GLU A 284 5.26 -18.79 11.30
C GLU A 284 6.25 -18.25 10.29
N TRP A 285 6.08 -18.62 9.02
CA TRP A 285 6.87 -18.02 7.93
C TRP A 285 6.36 -16.63 7.55
N ARG A 286 7.28 -15.78 7.15
CA ARG A 286 7.01 -14.42 6.64
C ARG A 286 7.94 -14.11 5.47
N LEU A 287 7.47 -13.27 4.55
CA LEU A 287 8.29 -12.70 3.48
C LEU A 287 9.23 -11.60 4.04
N ASP A 288 10.48 -11.64 3.59
CA ASP A 288 11.50 -10.64 3.92
C ASP A 288 11.97 -9.85 2.68
N THR A 289 11.30 -10.04 1.57
CA THR A 289 11.57 -9.37 0.29
C THR A 289 10.29 -8.91 -0.38
N PRO A 290 10.31 -7.80 -1.14
CA PRO A 290 9.16 -7.35 -1.90
C PRO A 290 8.79 -8.34 -3.02
N THR A 291 7.49 -8.42 -3.32
CA THR A 291 6.93 -9.28 -4.39
C THR A 291 6.31 -8.48 -5.55
N TYR A 292 6.48 -7.15 -5.57
CA TYR A 292 5.97 -6.20 -6.60
C TYR A 292 7.03 -5.75 -7.59
#